data_e4653bce03f520bd4e77b07fc16041e0
#
_entry.id   e4653bce03f520bd4e77b07fc16041e0
#
_cell.length_a   1.000
_cell.length_b   1.000
_cell.length_c   1.000
_cell.angle_alpha   90.00
_cell.angle_beta   90.00
_cell.angle_gamma   90.00
#
_symmetry.space_group_name_H-M   'P 1'
#
loop_
_entity.id
_entity.type
_entity.pdbx_description
1 polymer ?
#
loop_
_entity_poly.entity_id
_entity_poly.type
_entity_poly.pdbx_seq_one_letter_code
_entity_poly.pdbx_strand_id
1 'polypeptide(L)'
;GRGKMSSIVMKFGGTAVATPEKIEEIARRAMGEQAKGLNVVVVISSMASIRRELRHFAAEISDDPVKREMDVLLATGAQMTSALLAIAITELGGKAVSLTGWQAGITTDSLHRNARIEAVKSSRIMQHFEQGEIVVIAGFQGIDVHNNITTLGKGGSETTAVAVAAAISAERVDIYTNVDGIYTADPSIVPNARKLKELSYD
;
A
#
# COMPACT_ATOMS: atom_id res chain seq x y z
N GLY A 1 -2.60 24.62 -10.56
CA GLY A 1 -2.64 23.31 -10.06
C GLY A 1 -3.25 23.18 -8.69
N ARG A 2 -3.42 21.98 -8.30
CA ARG A 2 -3.97 21.63 -6.97
C ARG A 2 -2.88 21.58 -5.90
N GLY A 3 -1.74 22.22 -6.13
CA GLY A 3 -0.50 22.02 -5.39
C GLY A 3 -0.51 22.26 -3.88
N LYS A 4 -1.62 22.71 -3.30
CA LYS A 4 -1.71 22.97 -1.86
C LYS A 4 -2.84 22.22 -1.15
N MET A 5 -3.44 21.21 -1.81
CA MET A 5 -4.43 20.37 -1.13
C MET A 5 -3.73 19.48 -0.13
N SER A 6 -4.34 19.35 1.05
CA SER A 6 -3.87 18.37 2.02
C SER A 6 -4.04 16.95 1.50
N SER A 7 -3.18 16.07 1.96
CA SER A 7 -3.20 14.67 1.58
C SER A 7 -3.48 13.78 2.77
N ILE A 8 -4.10 12.65 2.53
CA ILE A 8 -4.25 11.59 3.52
C ILE A 8 -3.83 10.25 2.92
N VAL A 9 -3.42 9.36 3.78
CA VAL A 9 -3.14 7.97 3.42
C VAL A 9 -4.11 7.08 4.19
N MET A 10 -4.78 6.20 3.47
CA MET A 10 -5.70 5.21 4.04
C MET A 10 -5.10 3.83 3.80
N LYS A 11 -4.99 3.00 4.85
CA LYS A 11 -4.45 1.64 4.73
C LYS A 11 -5.52 0.61 5.06
N PHE A 12 -5.68 -0.37 4.19
CA PHE A 12 -6.61 -1.48 4.39
C PHE A 12 -5.88 -2.81 4.33
N GLY A 13 -6.07 -3.65 5.35
CA GLY A 13 -5.46 -4.97 5.44
C GLY A 13 -6.28 -6.06 4.78
N GLY A 14 -5.77 -7.29 4.83
CA GLY A 14 -6.32 -8.43 4.08
C GLY A 14 -7.77 -8.77 4.39
N THR A 15 -8.24 -8.57 5.62
CA THR A 15 -9.63 -8.84 5.98
C THR A 15 -10.59 -7.77 5.46
N ALA A 16 -10.12 -6.53 5.36
CA ALA A 16 -10.91 -5.42 4.82
C ALA A 16 -11.11 -5.53 3.31
N VAL A 17 -10.27 -6.31 2.61
CA VAL A 17 -10.31 -6.46 1.15
C VAL A 17 -10.72 -7.87 0.74
N ALA A 18 -11.36 -8.63 1.62
CA ALA A 18 -11.60 -10.05 1.42
C ALA A 18 -12.56 -10.38 0.26
N THR A 19 -13.41 -9.45 -0.15
CA THR A 19 -14.41 -9.66 -1.21
C THR A 19 -14.51 -8.46 -2.12
N PRO A 20 -15.01 -8.64 -3.37
CA PRO A 20 -15.27 -7.50 -4.26
C PRO A 20 -16.19 -6.44 -3.65
N GLU A 21 -17.19 -6.86 -2.87
CA GLU A 21 -18.12 -5.94 -2.20
C GLU A 21 -17.38 -5.03 -1.21
N LYS A 22 -16.43 -5.59 -0.46
CA LYS A 22 -15.61 -4.82 0.47
C LYS A 22 -14.68 -3.86 -0.28
N ILE A 23 -14.15 -4.27 -1.41
CA ILE A 23 -13.33 -3.39 -2.27
C ILE A 23 -14.15 -2.21 -2.77
N GLU A 24 -15.40 -2.45 -3.15
CA GLU A 24 -16.31 -1.36 -3.56
C GLU A 24 -16.58 -0.38 -2.40
N GLU A 25 -16.72 -0.88 -1.18
CA GLU A 25 -16.88 -0.01 0.00
C GLU A 25 -15.65 0.87 0.22
N ILE A 26 -14.46 0.30 0.05
CA ILE A 26 -13.21 1.06 0.15
C ILE A 26 -13.17 2.15 -0.92
N ALA A 27 -13.58 1.81 -2.14
CA ALA A 27 -13.67 2.78 -3.24
C ALA A 27 -14.55 3.98 -2.86
N ARG A 28 -15.73 3.73 -2.30
CA ARG A 28 -16.65 4.78 -1.88
C ARG A 28 -16.04 5.65 -0.76
N ARG A 29 -15.35 5.03 0.20
CA ARG A 29 -14.70 5.78 1.28
C ARG A 29 -13.60 6.69 0.74
N ALA A 30 -12.75 6.17 -0.14
CA ALA A 30 -11.68 6.95 -0.73
C ALA A 30 -12.22 8.12 -1.55
N MET A 31 -13.26 7.88 -2.35
CA MET A 31 -13.92 8.93 -3.12
C MET A 31 -14.58 9.96 -2.22
N GLY A 32 -15.15 9.52 -1.09
CA GLY A 32 -15.74 10.43 -0.09
C GLY A 32 -14.71 11.37 0.52
N GLU A 33 -13.51 10.87 0.81
CA GLU A 33 -12.43 11.72 1.33
C GLU A 33 -11.93 12.70 0.27
N GLN A 34 -11.80 12.24 -0.97
CA GLN A 34 -11.42 13.13 -2.07
C GLN A 34 -12.47 14.24 -2.28
N ALA A 35 -13.75 13.92 -2.14
CA ALA A 35 -14.83 14.89 -2.27
C ALA A 35 -14.77 16.01 -1.22
N LYS A 36 -14.10 15.77 -0.10
CA LYS A 36 -13.86 16.80 0.92
C LYS A 36 -12.71 17.74 0.56
N GLY A 37 -12.09 17.58 -0.61
CA GLY A 37 -10.98 18.40 -1.07
C GLY A 37 -9.61 17.86 -0.70
N LEU A 38 -9.50 16.56 -0.41
CA LEU A 38 -8.24 15.94 -0.03
C LEU A 38 -7.64 15.15 -1.20
N ASN A 39 -6.31 15.15 -1.28
CA ASN A 39 -5.60 14.18 -2.10
C ASN A 39 -5.53 12.85 -1.34
N VAL A 40 -5.83 11.75 -1.98
CA VAL A 40 -5.97 10.46 -1.32
C VAL A 40 -5.00 9.43 -1.90
N VAL A 41 -4.24 8.79 -1.00
CA VAL A 41 -3.51 7.57 -1.28
C VAL A 41 -4.20 6.43 -0.51
N VAL A 42 -4.43 5.32 -1.18
CA VAL A 42 -4.86 4.09 -0.51
C VAL A 42 -3.74 3.07 -0.62
N VAL A 43 -3.23 2.60 0.53
CA VAL A 43 -2.28 1.49 0.58
C VAL A 43 -3.07 0.23 0.91
N ILE A 44 -2.94 -0.78 0.08
CA ILE A 44 -3.81 -1.95 0.16
C ILE A 44 -2.98 -3.23 0.19
N SER A 45 -3.41 -4.19 1.02
CA SER A 45 -2.80 -5.51 1.11
C SER A 45 -3.42 -6.48 0.13
N SER A 46 -2.79 -7.63 -0.08
CA SER A 46 -3.43 -8.73 -0.78
C SER A 46 -4.63 -9.24 0.02
N MET A 47 -5.61 -9.81 -0.66
CA MET A 47 -6.68 -10.56 -0.02
C MET A 47 -6.04 -11.71 0.78
N ALA A 48 -6.52 -11.95 2.01
CA ALA A 48 -5.95 -12.99 2.85
C ALA A 48 -6.00 -14.38 2.19
N SER A 49 -7.08 -14.69 1.48
CA SER A 49 -7.22 -15.96 0.76
C SER A 49 -6.20 -16.12 -0.37
N ILE A 50 -5.91 -15.05 -1.10
CA ILE A 50 -4.93 -15.05 -2.19
C ILE A 50 -3.53 -15.23 -1.61
N ARG A 51 -3.21 -14.53 -0.52
CA ARG A 51 -1.91 -14.67 0.14
C ARG A 51 -1.65 -16.11 0.56
N ARG A 52 -2.66 -16.75 1.18
CA ARG A 52 -2.56 -18.16 1.56
C ARG A 52 -2.36 -19.06 0.36
N GLU A 53 -3.10 -18.82 -0.71
CA GLU A 53 -2.99 -19.63 -1.93
C GLU A 53 -1.62 -19.52 -2.57
N LEU A 54 -1.07 -18.30 -2.66
CA LEU A 54 0.28 -18.09 -3.20
C LEU A 54 1.33 -18.84 -2.40
N ARG A 55 1.24 -18.78 -1.07
CA ARG A 55 2.16 -19.53 -0.19
C ARG A 55 1.99 -21.03 -0.36
N HIS A 56 0.77 -21.47 -0.51
CA HIS A 56 0.46 -22.89 -0.70
C HIS A 56 1.08 -23.42 -2.00
N PHE A 57 0.95 -22.70 -3.10
CA PHE A 57 1.59 -23.09 -4.36
C PHE A 57 3.10 -23.27 -4.21
N ALA A 58 3.76 -22.35 -3.57
CA ALA A 58 5.20 -22.45 -3.35
C ALA A 58 5.55 -23.65 -2.46
N ALA A 59 4.79 -23.89 -1.41
CA ALA A 59 5.01 -25.00 -0.48
C ALA A 59 4.82 -26.37 -1.16
N GLU A 60 3.93 -26.47 -2.13
CA GLU A 60 3.73 -27.68 -2.91
C GLU A 60 4.97 -28.03 -3.77
N ILE A 61 5.78 -27.04 -4.11
CA ILE A 61 6.94 -27.21 -4.99
C ILE A 61 8.22 -27.37 -4.17
N SER A 62 8.35 -26.66 -3.05
CA SER A 62 9.59 -26.62 -2.27
C SER A 62 9.30 -26.47 -0.78
N ASP A 63 10.06 -27.19 0.05
CA ASP A 63 10.02 -27.03 1.51
C ASP A 63 10.73 -25.77 1.97
N ASP A 64 11.63 -25.22 1.14
CA ASP A 64 12.38 -24.00 1.45
C ASP A 64 12.52 -23.16 0.19
N PRO A 65 11.44 -22.49 -0.24
CA PRO A 65 11.49 -21.69 -1.47
C PRO A 65 12.52 -20.56 -1.39
N VAL A 66 13.21 -20.30 -2.50
CA VAL A 66 14.17 -19.21 -2.61
C VAL A 66 13.50 -17.90 -2.23
N LYS A 67 14.06 -17.19 -1.25
CA LYS A 67 13.44 -15.98 -0.70
C LYS A 67 13.21 -14.89 -1.74
N ARG A 68 14.17 -14.70 -2.65
CA ARG A 68 14.01 -13.72 -3.73
C ARG A 68 12.77 -14.03 -4.59
N GLU A 69 12.55 -15.30 -4.92
CA GLU A 69 11.40 -15.69 -5.74
C GLU A 69 10.09 -15.64 -4.93
N MET A 70 10.16 -15.90 -3.63
CA MET A 70 8.99 -15.70 -2.75
C MET A 70 8.57 -14.23 -2.74
N ASP A 71 9.52 -13.31 -2.77
CA ASP A 71 9.21 -11.88 -2.85
C ASP A 71 8.48 -11.55 -4.15
N VAL A 72 8.96 -12.08 -5.27
CA VAL A 72 8.28 -11.89 -6.57
C VAL A 72 6.86 -12.44 -6.50
N LEU A 73 6.70 -13.65 -5.99
CA LEU A 73 5.40 -14.31 -5.91
C LEU A 73 4.42 -13.55 -5.02
N LEU A 74 4.82 -13.24 -3.79
CA LEU A 74 3.93 -12.62 -2.81
C LEU A 74 3.60 -11.16 -3.15
N ALA A 75 4.48 -10.47 -3.86
CA ALA A 75 4.21 -9.11 -4.30
C ALA A 75 3.03 -9.03 -5.29
N THR A 76 2.73 -10.11 -6.00
CA THR A 76 1.63 -10.12 -6.98
C THR A 76 0.25 -9.99 -6.32
N GLY A 77 0.11 -10.46 -5.09
CA GLY A 77 -1.20 -10.43 -4.41
C GLY A 77 -1.73 -9.02 -4.17
N ALA A 78 -0.89 -8.13 -3.66
CA ALA A 78 -1.27 -6.73 -3.44
C ALA A 78 -1.45 -5.98 -4.76
N GLN A 79 -0.70 -6.33 -5.79
CA GLN A 79 -0.88 -5.76 -7.12
C GLN A 79 -2.28 -6.07 -7.67
N MET A 80 -2.72 -7.32 -7.49
CA MET A 80 -4.07 -7.72 -7.89
C MET A 80 -5.13 -6.89 -7.17
N THR A 81 -5.03 -6.76 -5.84
CA THR A 81 -6.00 -6.01 -5.05
C THR A 81 -6.00 -4.52 -5.44
N SER A 82 -4.82 -3.94 -5.65
CA SER A 82 -4.72 -2.53 -6.04
C SER A 82 -5.37 -2.26 -7.40
N ALA A 83 -5.20 -3.15 -8.35
CA ALA A 83 -5.85 -3.04 -9.64
C ALA A 83 -7.38 -3.13 -9.52
N LEU A 84 -7.87 -4.07 -8.70
CA LEU A 84 -9.30 -4.22 -8.46
C LEU A 84 -9.91 -2.97 -7.83
N LEU A 85 -9.21 -2.36 -6.89
CA LEU A 85 -9.68 -1.12 -6.27
C LEU A 85 -9.72 0.03 -7.28
N ALA A 86 -8.70 0.17 -8.11
CA ALA A 86 -8.69 1.19 -9.16
C ALA A 86 -9.84 0.99 -10.15
N ILE A 87 -10.13 -0.26 -10.50
CA ILE A 87 -11.27 -0.61 -11.34
C ILE A 87 -12.58 -0.18 -10.66
N ALA A 88 -12.74 -0.47 -9.37
CA ALA A 88 -13.95 -0.11 -8.64
C ALA A 88 -14.16 1.41 -8.58
N ILE A 89 -13.10 2.17 -8.32
CA ILE A 89 -13.16 3.63 -8.28
C ILE A 89 -13.59 4.17 -9.66
N THR A 90 -12.99 3.65 -10.70
CA THR A 90 -13.31 4.08 -12.09
C THR A 90 -14.76 3.76 -12.45
N GLU A 91 -15.23 2.58 -12.08
CA GLU A 91 -16.62 2.19 -12.33
C GLU A 91 -17.62 3.09 -11.60
N LEU A 92 -17.25 3.61 -10.43
CA LEU A 92 -18.08 4.55 -9.68
C LEU A 92 -17.96 5.99 -10.16
N GLY A 93 -17.24 6.23 -11.25
CA GLY A 93 -17.10 7.56 -11.88
C GLY A 93 -15.90 8.37 -11.39
N GLY A 94 -15.04 7.80 -10.57
CA GLY A 94 -13.84 8.46 -10.10
C GLY A 94 -12.64 8.25 -11.03
N LYS A 95 -11.51 8.82 -10.64
CA LYS A 95 -10.23 8.62 -11.32
C LYS A 95 -9.26 7.99 -10.35
N ALA A 96 -8.60 6.93 -10.77
CA ALA A 96 -7.64 6.22 -9.93
C ALA A 96 -6.51 5.65 -10.79
N VAL A 97 -5.37 5.45 -10.15
CA VAL A 97 -4.23 4.74 -10.72
C VAL A 97 -3.73 3.74 -9.70
N SER A 98 -3.46 2.52 -10.13
CA SER A 98 -2.81 1.52 -9.28
C SER A 98 -1.31 1.54 -9.58
N LEU A 99 -0.50 1.54 -8.53
CA LEU A 99 0.95 1.52 -8.60
C LEU A 99 1.48 0.35 -7.76
N THR A 100 2.50 -0.31 -8.27
CA THR A 100 3.31 -1.21 -7.42
C THR A 100 4.09 -0.37 -6.41
N GLY A 101 4.65 -1.02 -5.40
CA GLY A 101 5.49 -0.30 -4.44
C GLY A 101 6.61 0.48 -5.11
N TRP A 102 7.31 -0.15 -6.06
CA TRP A 102 8.43 0.51 -6.76
C TRP A 102 7.97 1.59 -7.73
N GLN A 103 6.81 1.45 -8.37
CA GLN A 103 6.25 2.53 -9.19
C GLN A 103 5.91 3.75 -8.35
N ALA A 104 5.50 3.52 -7.10
CA ALA A 104 5.24 4.60 -6.14
C ALA A 104 6.52 5.22 -5.57
N GLY A 105 7.69 4.67 -5.90
CA GLY A 105 8.97 5.20 -5.49
C GLY A 105 9.57 4.59 -4.24
N ILE A 106 9.07 3.44 -3.80
CA ILE A 106 9.56 2.77 -2.59
C ILE A 106 10.79 1.93 -2.89
N THR A 107 11.91 2.31 -2.29
CA THR A 107 13.16 1.56 -2.36
C THR A 107 13.49 0.95 -1.01
N THR A 108 14.13 -0.22 -1.03
CA THR A 108 14.42 -1.00 0.17
C THR A 108 15.86 -1.52 0.14
N ASP A 109 16.31 -2.07 1.27
CA ASP A 109 17.50 -2.90 1.29
C ASP A 109 17.22 -4.24 0.56
N SER A 110 18.24 -5.11 0.48
CA SER A 110 18.16 -6.37 -0.25
C SER A 110 17.89 -7.57 0.63
N LEU A 111 17.36 -7.36 1.83
CA LEU A 111 17.06 -8.46 2.73
C LEU A 111 15.69 -9.05 2.39
N HIS A 112 15.68 -9.99 1.45
CA HIS A 112 14.44 -10.60 0.98
C HIS A 112 13.61 -11.18 2.12
N ARG A 113 12.27 -11.05 2.03
CA ARG A 113 11.28 -11.48 3.01
C ARG A 113 11.27 -10.65 4.30
N ASN A 114 12.21 -9.73 4.46
CA ASN A 114 12.32 -8.89 5.65
C ASN A 114 12.98 -7.55 5.30
N ALA A 115 12.68 -7.02 4.13
CA ALA A 115 13.28 -5.78 3.67
C ALA A 115 12.81 -4.58 4.47
N ARG A 116 13.65 -3.56 4.55
CA ARG A 116 13.35 -2.28 5.18
C ARG A 116 13.31 -1.19 4.13
N ILE A 117 12.35 -0.29 4.27
CA ILE A 117 12.26 0.87 3.38
C ILE A 117 13.43 1.80 3.64
N GLU A 118 14.16 2.15 2.58
CA GLU A 118 15.26 3.10 2.64
C GLU A 118 14.81 4.50 2.23
N ALA A 119 13.92 4.59 1.23
CA ALA A 119 13.42 5.87 0.76
C ALA A 119 12.08 5.71 0.05
N VAL A 120 11.32 6.79 0.01
CA VAL A 120 10.12 6.90 -0.83
C VAL A 120 10.28 8.18 -1.66
N LYS A 121 10.40 8.01 -2.98
CA LYS A 121 10.46 9.14 -3.92
C LYS A 121 9.05 9.45 -4.36
N SER A 122 8.48 10.52 -3.84
CA SER A 122 7.05 10.81 -3.97
C SER A 122 6.65 11.52 -5.27
N SER A 123 7.58 11.82 -6.15
CA SER A 123 7.29 12.64 -7.35
C SER A 123 6.16 12.07 -8.21
N ARG A 124 6.14 10.76 -8.42
CA ARG A 124 5.10 10.13 -9.23
C ARG A 124 3.73 10.21 -8.56
N ILE A 125 3.69 10.02 -7.24
CA ILE A 125 2.44 10.17 -6.48
C ILE A 125 1.88 11.58 -6.66
N MET A 126 2.74 12.58 -6.52
CA MET A 126 2.34 13.99 -6.64
C MET A 126 1.84 14.31 -8.06
N GLN A 127 2.46 13.73 -9.08
CA GLN A 127 2.01 13.92 -10.48
C GLN A 127 0.58 13.41 -10.67
N HIS A 128 0.24 12.26 -10.09
CA HIS A 128 -1.11 11.70 -10.17
C HIS A 128 -2.12 12.55 -9.40
N PHE A 129 -1.72 13.11 -8.27
CA PHE A 129 -2.57 14.05 -7.54
C PHE A 129 -2.95 15.26 -8.39
N GLU A 130 -2.00 15.78 -9.17
CA GLU A 130 -2.27 16.92 -10.05
C GLU A 130 -3.28 16.59 -11.15
N GLN A 131 -3.38 15.33 -11.50
CA GLN A 131 -4.36 14.85 -12.49
C GLN A 131 -5.72 14.51 -11.84
N GLY A 132 -5.86 14.72 -10.54
CA GLY A 132 -7.10 14.44 -9.83
C GLY A 132 -7.34 12.96 -9.55
N GLU A 133 -6.28 12.15 -9.58
CA GLU A 133 -6.40 10.71 -9.40
C GLU A 133 -6.21 10.33 -7.93
N ILE A 134 -7.00 9.36 -7.48
CA ILE A 134 -6.72 8.62 -6.24
C ILE A 134 -5.59 7.65 -6.57
N VAL A 135 -4.54 7.66 -5.76
CA VAL A 135 -3.38 6.79 -5.96
C VAL A 135 -3.53 5.56 -5.09
N VAL A 136 -3.58 4.38 -5.72
CA VAL A 136 -3.69 3.10 -5.01
C VAL A 136 -2.34 2.41 -5.08
N ILE A 137 -1.73 2.14 -3.92
CA ILE A 137 -0.39 1.55 -3.84
C ILE A 137 -0.47 0.14 -3.29
N ALA A 138 0.15 -0.80 -3.99
CA ALA A 138 0.33 -2.16 -3.49
C ALA A 138 1.28 -2.12 -2.29
N GLY A 139 0.79 -2.48 -1.11
CA GLY A 139 1.56 -2.49 0.11
C GLY A 139 2.51 -3.67 0.21
N PHE A 140 3.39 -3.64 1.24
CA PHE A 140 4.25 -4.75 1.59
C PHE A 140 5.45 -4.95 0.65
N GLN A 141 5.71 -4.06 -0.29
CA GLN A 141 6.69 -4.31 -1.35
C GLN A 141 7.47 -3.07 -1.75
N GLY A 142 8.64 -3.30 -2.29
CA GLY A 142 9.49 -2.28 -2.86
C GLY A 142 10.50 -2.89 -3.82
N ILE A 143 11.54 -2.15 -4.11
CA ILE A 143 12.61 -2.58 -5.01
C ILE A 143 13.96 -2.22 -4.39
N ASP A 144 14.94 -3.10 -4.54
CA ASP A 144 16.28 -2.85 -4.03
C ASP A 144 17.16 -2.15 -5.09
N VAL A 145 18.41 -1.90 -4.73
CA VAL A 145 19.38 -1.22 -5.61
C VAL A 145 19.68 -2.01 -6.90
N HIS A 146 19.43 -3.30 -6.90
CA HIS A 146 19.63 -4.18 -8.05
C HIS A 146 18.36 -4.37 -8.88
N ASN A 147 17.32 -3.59 -8.59
CA ASN A 147 15.99 -3.71 -9.22
C ASN A 147 15.29 -5.05 -8.95
N ASN A 148 15.64 -5.72 -7.88
CA ASN A 148 14.93 -6.90 -7.43
C ASN A 148 13.73 -6.51 -6.58
N ILE A 149 12.60 -7.17 -6.82
CA ILE A 149 11.40 -6.97 -6.00
C ILE A 149 11.69 -7.50 -4.60
N THR A 150 11.33 -6.72 -3.60
CA THR A 150 11.49 -7.08 -2.18
C THR A 150 10.13 -7.03 -1.50
N THR A 151 9.95 -7.89 -0.49
CA THR A 151 8.81 -7.77 0.42
C THR A 151 9.33 -7.36 1.79
N LEU A 152 8.53 -6.51 2.44
CA LEU A 152 8.90 -5.94 3.72
C LEU A 152 8.78 -6.97 4.83
N GLY A 153 9.44 -6.71 5.92
CA GLY A 153 9.32 -7.52 7.11
C GLY A 153 8.00 -7.28 7.83
N LYS A 154 7.99 -7.58 9.09
CA LYS A 154 6.82 -7.44 9.95
C LYS A 154 6.17 -6.07 9.79
N GLY A 155 4.87 -6.07 9.59
CA GLY A 155 4.10 -4.84 9.47
C GLY A 155 3.91 -4.30 8.06
N GLY A 156 4.50 -4.92 7.10
CA GLY A 156 4.48 -4.64 5.66
C GLY A 156 3.64 -3.49 5.15
N SER A 157 2.33 -3.69 5.01
CA SER A 157 1.44 -2.68 4.43
C SER A 157 1.27 -1.46 5.32
N GLU A 158 1.27 -1.64 6.63
CA GLU A 158 1.19 -0.54 7.58
C GLU A 158 2.45 0.31 7.54
N THR A 159 3.62 -0.35 7.49
CA THR A 159 4.91 0.32 7.30
C THR A 159 4.92 1.10 5.98
N THR A 160 4.41 0.52 4.91
CA THR A 160 4.27 1.20 3.62
C THR A 160 3.44 2.48 3.77
N ALA A 161 2.28 2.38 4.42
CA ALA A 161 1.37 3.52 4.57
C ALA A 161 2.02 4.67 5.32
N VAL A 162 2.69 4.38 6.43
CA VAL A 162 3.34 5.41 7.25
C VAL A 162 4.51 6.05 6.49
N ALA A 163 5.31 5.26 5.78
CA ALA A 163 6.43 5.78 4.99
C ALA A 163 5.96 6.69 3.85
N VAL A 164 4.92 6.28 3.14
CA VAL A 164 4.32 7.10 2.06
C VAL A 164 3.77 8.40 2.64
N ALA A 165 3.03 8.32 3.75
CA ALA A 165 2.47 9.50 4.39
C ALA A 165 3.55 10.51 4.80
N ALA A 166 4.66 10.04 5.35
CA ALA A 166 5.78 10.91 5.69
C ALA A 166 6.37 11.56 4.43
N ALA A 167 6.53 10.79 3.36
CA ALA A 167 7.13 11.29 2.12
C ALA A 167 6.30 12.36 1.42
N ILE A 168 4.97 12.30 1.52
CA ILE A 168 4.09 13.29 0.89
C ILE A 168 3.60 14.36 1.87
N SER A 169 4.08 14.34 3.10
CA SER A 169 3.64 15.23 4.17
C SER A 169 2.12 15.20 4.37
N ALA A 170 1.57 13.98 4.42
CA ALA A 170 0.14 13.79 4.62
C ALA A 170 -0.28 14.31 6.00
N GLU A 171 -1.50 14.84 6.10
CA GLU A 171 -1.99 15.34 7.38
C GLU A 171 -2.33 14.21 8.35
N ARG A 172 -2.67 13.02 7.85
CA ARG A 172 -2.91 11.86 8.70
C ARG A 172 -2.80 10.54 7.93
N VAL A 173 -2.62 9.45 8.69
CA VAL A 173 -2.69 8.09 8.19
C VAL A 173 -3.85 7.40 8.89
N ASP A 174 -4.82 6.94 8.13
CA ASP A 174 -5.97 6.19 8.64
C ASP A 174 -5.73 4.71 8.38
N ILE A 175 -5.57 3.95 9.45
CA ILE A 175 -5.34 2.51 9.36
C ILE A 175 -6.62 1.78 9.73
N TYR A 176 -7.17 1.05 8.78
CA TYR A 176 -8.42 0.35 8.94
C TYR A 176 -8.16 -1.09 9.37
N THR A 177 -8.63 -1.47 10.55
CA THR A 177 -8.57 -2.85 11.05
C THR A 177 -9.64 -3.72 10.38
N ASN A 178 -10.77 -3.08 10.03
CA ASN A 178 -11.82 -3.61 9.17
C ASN A 178 -12.43 -2.40 8.47
N VAL A 179 -13.52 -2.57 7.72
CA VAL A 179 -14.10 -1.45 6.96
C VAL A 179 -14.56 -0.30 7.87
N ASP A 180 -14.98 -0.60 9.10
CA ASP A 180 -15.53 0.39 10.03
C ASP A 180 -14.55 0.80 11.14
N GLY A 181 -13.65 -0.10 11.55
CA GLY A 181 -12.68 0.17 12.60
C GLY A 181 -11.47 0.91 12.08
N ILE A 182 -11.19 2.08 12.62
CA ILE A 182 -10.11 2.95 12.14
C ILE A 182 -9.20 3.39 13.28
N TYR A 183 -7.91 3.41 13.00
CA TYR A 183 -6.89 4.03 13.84
C TYR A 183 -6.23 5.14 13.04
N THR A 184 -6.21 6.36 13.59
CA THR A 184 -5.63 7.52 12.91
C THR A 184 -4.35 7.96 13.60
N ALA A 185 -3.29 8.22 12.84
CA ALA A 185 -2.01 8.69 13.33
C ALA A 185 -1.54 9.91 12.56
N ASP A 186 -0.73 10.74 13.23
CA ASP A 186 -0.02 11.85 12.60
C ASP A 186 1.34 11.34 12.12
N PRO A 187 1.61 11.32 10.81
CA PRO A 187 2.87 10.80 10.30
C PRO A 187 4.10 11.60 10.76
N SER A 188 3.92 12.85 11.16
CA SER A 188 5.03 13.69 11.63
C SER A 188 5.60 13.23 12.97
N ILE A 189 4.86 12.45 13.75
CA ILE A 189 5.34 11.90 15.02
C ILE A 189 6.06 10.56 14.86
N VAL A 190 6.19 10.06 13.64
CA VAL A 190 6.92 8.81 13.35
C VAL A 190 8.14 9.15 12.49
N PRO A 191 9.24 9.64 13.12
CA PRO A 191 10.32 10.27 12.36
C PRO A 191 11.31 9.32 11.69
N ASN A 192 11.28 8.01 11.97
CA ASN A 192 12.30 7.11 11.44
C ASN A 192 11.79 5.67 11.25
N ALA A 193 12.55 4.89 10.47
CA ALA A 193 12.21 3.51 10.13
C ALA A 193 12.06 2.58 11.34
N ARG A 194 12.77 2.88 12.43
CA ARG A 194 12.68 2.07 13.65
C ARG A 194 11.30 2.20 14.27
N LYS A 195 10.76 3.41 14.34
CA LYS A 195 9.40 3.63 14.85
C LYS A 195 8.35 3.06 13.91
N LEU A 196 8.59 3.10 12.62
CA LEU A 196 7.72 2.46 11.65
C LEU A 196 7.57 0.97 11.95
N LYS A 197 8.67 0.31 12.32
CA LYS A 197 8.64 -1.10 12.71
C LYS A 197 7.81 -1.36 13.95
N GLU A 198 7.87 -0.49 14.94
CA GLU A 198 7.15 -0.65 16.20
C GLU A 198 5.65 -0.47 16.03
N LEU A 199 5.21 0.27 15.02
CA LEU A 199 3.80 0.50 14.75
C LEU A 199 3.13 -0.63 13.99
N SER A 200 3.87 -1.62 13.57
CA SER A 200 3.31 -2.63 12.67
C SER A 200 3.00 -3.94 13.41
N TYR A 201 1.76 -4.37 13.30
CA TYR A 201 1.21 -5.53 13.99
C TYR A 201 0.77 -6.66 13.06
N ASP A 202 1.13 -6.62 11.82
CA ASP A 202 0.73 -7.63 10.83
C ASP A 202 1.48 -8.94 10.99
#